data_bc64f060b649d92aa49f5e38c11efac8
#
_entry.id   bc64f060b649d92aa49f5e38c11efac8
#
_cell.length_a   1.000
_cell.length_b   1.000
_cell.length_c   1.000
_cell.angle_alpha   90.00
_cell.angle_beta   90.00
_cell.angle_gamma   90.00
#
_symmetry.space_group_name_H-M   'P 1'
#
loop_
_entity.id
_entity.type
_entity.pdbx_description
1 polymer ?
#
loop_
_entity_poly.entity_id
_entity_poly.type
_entity_poly.pdbx_seq_one_letter_code
_entity_poly.pdbx_strand_id
1 'polypeptide(L)'
;VEGVTMEEMLRAARTAARIASSGKAGKSVGLTEKTITKSRYAVTEPWEDVSVKAKIPYLEKLNEKIFSLDNRVRKVQASLSDSTSHVLFCNSEGVSYYDYRPMVSFMAVCIMEENGKMENGYAGRSYRKGFEFMTDDIVDIIAREAVDKTAILFKAVKPKGGEMPVVMGAGGSGILLHEAIGHAFEADFNRKRTSLFCDLL
;
A
#
# COMPACT_ATOMS: atom_id res chain seq x y z
N VAL A 1 -15.45 -12.97 10.13
CA VAL A 1 -16.19 -14.07 9.48
C VAL A 1 -15.62 -14.25 8.09
N GLU A 2 -15.09 -15.41 7.78
CA GLU A 2 -14.56 -15.73 6.44
C GLU A 2 -15.67 -16.11 5.45
N GLY A 3 -16.77 -16.68 5.96
CA GLY A 3 -17.93 -17.00 5.15
C GLY A 3 -18.89 -15.82 4.99
N VAL A 4 -19.30 -15.53 3.75
CA VAL A 4 -20.22 -14.44 3.41
C VAL A 4 -21.65 -14.91 3.17
N THR A 5 -22.07 -15.98 3.86
CA THR A 5 -23.48 -16.39 3.86
C THR A 5 -24.28 -15.54 4.85
N MET A 6 -25.56 -15.31 4.54
CA MET A 6 -26.46 -14.55 5.43
C MET A 6 -26.52 -15.17 6.83
N GLU A 7 -26.51 -16.50 6.93
CA GLU A 7 -26.54 -17.22 8.19
C GLU A 7 -25.31 -16.94 9.05
N GLU A 8 -24.11 -17.01 8.46
CA GLU A 8 -22.84 -16.76 9.16
C GLU A 8 -22.71 -15.31 9.59
N MET A 9 -23.12 -14.35 8.75
CA MET A 9 -23.14 -12.94 9.09
C MET A 9 -24.11 -12.65 10.25
N LEU A 10 -25.32 -13.22 10.23
CA LEU A 10 -26.29 -13.08 11.32
C LEU A 10 -25.79 -13.74 12.61
N ARG A 11 -25.14 -14.90 12.53
CA ARG A 11 -24.53 -15.56 13.68
C ARG A 11 -23.45 -14.70 14.32
N ALA A 12 -22.56 -14.11 13.50
CA ALA A 12 -21.50 -13.22 13.98
C ALA A 12 -22.08 -11.95 14.63
N ALA A 13 -23.05 -11.32 13.99
CA ALA A 13 -23.72 -10.14 14.53
C ALA A 13 -24.43 -10.43 15.86
N ARG A 14 -25.14 -11.55 15.98
CA ARG A 14 -25.80 -11.96 17.22
C ARG A 14 -24.79 -12.26 18.34
N THR A 15 -23.64 -12.84 17.99
CA THR A 15 -22.57 -13.12 18.96
C THR A 15 -21.96 -11.79 19.47
N ALA A 16 -21.64 -10.88 18.57
CA ALA A 16 -21.13 -9.57 18.93
C ALA A 16 -22.14 -8.78 19.80
N ALA A 17 -23.41 -8.79 19.44
CA ALA A 17 -24.47 -8.13 20.21
C ALA A 17 -24.60 -8.73 21.61
N ARG A 18 -24.51 -10.04 21.77
CA ARG A 18 -24.53 -10.70 23.10
C ARG A 18 -23.34 -10.31 23.97
N ILE A 19 -22.15 -10.21 23.38
CA ILE A 19 -20.95 -9.79 24.11
C ILE A 19 -21.09 -8.31 24.55
N ALA A 20 -21.58 -7.44 23.68
CA ALA A 20 -21.71 -6.02 23.93
C ALA A 20 -22.84 -5.64 24.89
N SER A 21 -23.96 -6.40 24.86
CA SER A 21 -25.20 -5.97 25.52
C SER A 21 -25.30 -6.32 27.01
N SER A 22 -24.35 -7.07 27.57
CA SER A 22 -24.44 -7.54 28.97
C SER A 22 -25.84 -8.06 29.33
N GLY A 23 -26.58 -8.63 28.37
CA GLY A 23 -27.92 -9.15 28.54
C GLY A 23 -29.07 -8.15 28.29
N LYS A 24 -28.81 -6.90 27.93
CA LYS A 24 -29.88 -5.94 27.53
C LYS A 24 -30.07 -5.95 26.01
N ALA A 25 -31.31 -6.10 25.57
CA ALA A 25 -31.65 -5.98 24.16
C ALA A 25 -31.54 -4.52 23.68
N GLY A 26 -30.75 -4.26 22.65
CA GLY A 26 -30.73 -2.98 21.97
C GLY A 26 -31.98 -2.75 21.13
N LYS A 27 -32.34 -1.50 20.87
CA LYS A 27 -33.41 -1.14 19.93
C LYS A 27 -32.93 -1.38 18.49
N SER A 28 -33.80 -1.91 17.65
CA SER A 28 -33.56 -1.96 16.21
C SER A 28 -33.54 -0.53 15.64
N VAL A 29 -32.54 -0.21 14.84
CA VAL A 29 -32.40 1.08 14.16
C VAL A 29 -32.55 0.84 12.65
N GLY A 30 -33.38 1.63 11.98
CA GLY A 30 -33.45 1.65 10.53
C GLY A 30 -32.16 2.18 9.93
N LEU A 31 -31.66 1.51 8.90
CA LEU A 31 -30.47 1.98 8.17
C LEU A 31 -30.85 3.13 7.24
N THR A 32 -30.10 4.21 7.30
CA THR A 32 -30.18 5.33 6.34
C THR A 32 -28.95 5.28 5.46
N GLU A 33 -29.16 5.09 4.18
CA GLU A 33 -28.08 5.12 3.21
C GLU A 33 -27.48 6.53 3.16
N LYS A 34 -26.18 6.61 3.38
CA LYS A 34 -25.42 7.86 3.27
C LYS A 34 -24.66 7.81 1.94
N THR A 35 -25.17 8.51 0.94
CA THR A 35 -24.50 8.59 -0.35
C THR A 35 -23.17 9.32 -0.20
N ILE A 36 -22.07 8.68 -0.62
CA ILE A 36 -20.79 9.35 -0.78
C ILE A 36 -20.90 10.27 -1.99
N THR A 37 -21.12 11.54 -1.76
CA THR A 37 -21.33 12.56 -2.80
C THR A 37 -20.07 12.87 -3.61
N LYS A 38 -18.89 12.52 -3.10
CA LYS A 38 -17.62 12.73 -3.78
C LYS A 38 -16.69 11.56 -3.51
N SER A 39 -16.53 10.68 -4.50
CA SER A 39 -15.48 9.67 -4.45
C SER A 39 -14.11 10.35 -4.41
N ARG A 40 -13.26 9.91 -3.50
CA ARG A 40 -11.85 10.34 -3.44
C ARG A 40 -10.98 9.58 -4.45
N TYR A 41 -11.51 8.50 -4.99
CA TYR A 41 -10.85 7.62 -5.93
C TYR A 41 -11.61 7.65 -7.25
N ALA A 42 -11.31 8.67 -8.07
CA ALA A 42 -11.85 8.73 -9.42
C ALA A 42 -11.19 7.63 -10.26
N VAL A 43 -11.99 6.69 -10.73
CA VAL A 43 -11.57 5.58 -11.59
C VAL A 43 -12.36 5.69 -12.88
N THR A 44 -11.67 5.75 -14.00
CA THR A 44 -12.29 5.77 -15.34
C THR A 44 -12.27 4.40 -15.99
N GLU A 45 -11.27 3.58 -15.67
CA GLU A 45 -11.09 2.21 -16.17
C GLU A 45 -10.87 1.25 -15.00
N PRO A 46 -11.96 0.63 -14.47
CA PRO A 46 -11.86 -0.32 -13.35
C PRO A 46 -10.99 -1.54 -13.68
N TRP A 47 -10.19 -2.01 -12.73
CA TRP A 47 -9.29 -3.14 -12.92
C TRP A 47 -10.01 -4.45 -13.23
N GLU A 48 -11.24 -4.62 -12.77
CA GLU A 48 -12.08 -5.80 -13.02
C GLU A 48 -12.42 -5.95 -14.51
N ASP A 49 -12.44 -4.85 -15.25
CA ASP A 49 -12.77 -4.83 -16.68
C ASP A 49 -11.55 -5.01 -17.57
N VAL A 50 -10.33 -5.05 -16.96
CA VAL A 50 -9.05 -5.10 -17.69
C VAL A 50 -8.49 -6.50 -17.73
N SER A 51 -8.37 -7.07 -18.93
CA SER A 51 -7.77 -8.39 -19.12
C SER A 51 -6.26 -8.40 -18.80
N VAL A 52 -5.75 -9.56 -18.38
CA VAL A 52 -4.31 -9.75 -18.17
C VAL A 52 -3.51 -9.43 -19.44
N LYS A 53 -4.06 -9.74 -20.62
CA LYS A 53 -3.41 -9.44 -21.90
C LYS A 53 -3.16 -7.95 -22.13
N ALA A 54 -4.03 -7.08 -21.63
CA ALA A 54 -3.85 -5.64 -21.74
C ALA A 54 -2.73 -5.10 -20.80
N LYS A 55 -2.40 -5.84 -19.76
CA LYS A 55 -1.39 -5.47 -18.75
C LYS A 55 0.04 -5.85 -19.18
N ILE A 56 0.19 -6.96 -19.93
CA ILE A 56 1.49 -7.51 -20.36
C ILE A 56 2.37 -6.49 -21.09
N PRO A 57 1.86 -5.70 -22.06
CA PRO A 57 2.69 -4.76 -22.82
C PRO A 57 3.41 -3.73 -21.95
N TYR A 58 2.84 -3.34 -20.80
CA TYR A 58 3.49 -2.43 -19.87
C TYR A 58 4.67 -3.07 -19.13
N LEU A 59 4.57 -4.36 -18.80
CA LEU A 59 5.69 -5.11 -18.22
C LEU A 59 6.83 -5.27 -19.22
N GLU A 60 6.49 -5.57 -20.47
CA GLU A 60 7.45 -5.70 -21.58
C GLU A 60 8.14 -4.36 -21.85
N LYS A 61 7.38 -3.26 -21.99
CA LYS A 61 7.93 -1.91 -22.16
C LYS A 61 8.85 -1.52 -21.01
N LEU A 62 8.47 -1.81 -19.76
CA LEU A 62 9.29 -1.49 -18.59
C LEU A 62 10.61 -2.27 -18.62
N ASN A 63 10.56 -3.56 -18.95
CA ASN A 63 11.74 -4.41 -19.10
C ASN A 63 12.67 -3.88 -20.20
N GLU A 64 12.16 -3.65 -21.41
CA GLU A 64 12.92 -3.14 -22.54
C GLU A 64 13.54 -1.77 -22.24
N LYS A 65 12.78 -0.89 -21.62
CA LYS A 65 13.24 0.45 -21.26
C LYS A 65 14.42 0.39 -20.29
N ILE A 66 14.34 -0.43 -19.23
CA ILE A 66 15.44 -0.59 -18.27
C ILE A 66 16.69 -1.11 -18.96
N PHE A 67 16.59 -2.13 -19.81
CA PHE A 67 17.74 -2.64 -20.56
C PHE A 67 18.34 -1.59 -21.52
N SER A 68 17.51 -0.72 -22.10
CA SER A 68 17.99 0.32 -23.03
C SER A 68 18.76 1.46 -22.35
N LEU A 69 18.56 1.68 -21.05
CA LEU A 69 19.13 2.80 -20.31
C LEU A 69 20.58 2.58 -19.87
N ASP A 70 20.99 1.33 -19.61
CA ASP A 70 22.35 1.03 -19.15
C ASP A 70 22.78 -0.38 -19.59
N ASN A 71 23.94 -0.48 -20.23
CA ASN A 71 24.49 -1.75 -20.73
C ASN A 71 24.97 -2.71 -19.64
N ARG A 72 25.09 -2.26 -18.40
CA ARG A 72 25.39 -3.08 -17.22
C ARG A 72 24.20 -3.87 -16.70
N VAL A 73 22.99 -3.58 -17.17
CA VAL A 73 21.80 -4.34 -16.80
C VAL A 73 21.93 -5.79 -17.24
N ARG A 74 21.73 -6.72 -16.30
CA ARG A 74 21.77 -8.17 -16.55
C ARG A 74 20.41 -8.82 -16.39
N LYS A 75 19.58 -8.28 -15.50
CA LYS A 75 18.25 -8.81 -15.23
C LYS A 75 17.30 -7.73 -14.76
N VAL A 76 16.05 -7.85 -15.17
CA VAL A 76 14.93 -7.04 -14.69
C VAL A 76 13.85 -7.96 -14.13
N GLN A 77 13.27 -7.59 -13.00
CA GLN A 77 12.08 -8.22 -12.45
C GLN A 77 11.00 -7.15 -12.39
N ALA A 78 10.10 -7.13 -13.37
CA ALA A 78 8.95 -6.24 -13.41
C ALA A 78 7.73 -6.93 -12.81
N SER A 79 6.94 -6.19 -12.04
CA SER A 79 5.71 -6.66 -11.41
C SER A 79 4.61 -5.62 -11.49
N LEU A 80 3.42 -6.07 -11.86
CA LEU A 80 2.18 -5.30 -11.80
C LEU A 80 1.18 -6.08 -10.96
N SER A 81 0.67 -5.45 -9.93
CA SER A 81 -0.38 -6.00 -9.06
C SER A 81 -1.52 -4.99 -8.96
N ASP A 82 -2.72 -5.47 -9.10
CA ASP A 82 -3.94 -4.68 -8.89
C ASP A 82 -4.91 -5.41 -7.97
N SER A 83 -5.72 -4.64 -7.28
CA SER A 83 -6.79 -5.15 -6.44
C SER A 83 -7.90 -4.12 -6.29
N THR A 84 -9.11 -4.63 -6.07
CA THR A 84 -10.27 -3.81 -5.76
C THR A 84 -10.90 -4.30 -4.47
N SER A 85 -11.21 -3.38 -3.58
CA SER A 85 -11.97 -3.67 -2.36
C SER A 85 -13.31 -2.96 -2.40
N HIS A 86 -14.36 -3.70 -2.17
CA HIS A 86 -15.72 -3.22 -2.00
C HIS A 86 -16.04 -3.22 -0.50
N VAL A 87 -16.26 -2.05 0.07
CA VAL A 87 -16.50 -1.89 1.51
C VAL A 87 -17.92 -1.41 1.74
N LEU A 88 -18.72 -2.22 2.43
CA LEU A 88 -20.00 -1.80 2.96
C LEU A 88 -19.85 -1.57 4.46
N PHE A 89 -20.09 -0.35 4.89
CA PHE A 89 -20.11 0.01 6.30
C PHE A 89 -21.53 0.20 6.79
N CYS A 90 -21.83 -0.38 7.95
CA CYS A 90 -23.09 -0.15 8.67
C CYS A 90 -22.79 -0.02 10.17
N ASN A 91 -23.53 0.86 10.86
CA ASN A 91 -23.41 1.00 12.31
C ASN A 91 -24.78 1.02 13.02
N SER A 92 -24.76 0.95 14.35
CA SER A 92 -25.95 0.98 15.20
C SER A 92 -26.65 2.34 15.27
N GLU A 93 -26.07 3.39 14.69
CA GLU A 93 -26.68 4.71 14.56
C GLU A 93 -27.53 4.84 13.29
N GLY A 94 -27.63 3.75 12.50
CA GLY A 94 -28.40 3.71 11.29
C GLY A 94 -27.64 4.22 10.05
N VAL A 95 -26.33 4.46 10.15
CA VAL A 95 -25.52 4.90 9.01
C VAL A 95 -25.10 3.70 8.19
N SER A 96 -25.30 3.79 6.87
CA SER A 96 -24.79 2.81 5.91
C SER A 96 -24.18 3.54 4.72
N TYR A 97 -23.01 3.10 4.25
CA TYR A 97 -22.42 3.59 3.02
C TYR A 97 -21.57 2.50 2.35
N TYR A 98 -21.43 2.63 1.05
CA TYR A 98 -20.58 1.80 0.21
C TYR A 98 -19.38 2.60 -0.27
N ASP A 99 -18.20 1.97 -0.26
CA ASP A 99 -16.95 2.57 -0.72
C ASP A 99 -16.21 1.61 -1.65
N TYR A 100 -15.79 2.11 -2.80
CA TYR A 100 -15.00 1.41 -3.80
C TYR A 100 -13.56 1.85 -3.69
N ARG A 101 -12.64 0.90 -3.46
CA ARG A 101 -11.22 1.17 -3.18
C ARG A 101 -10.31 0.39 -4.12
N PRO A 102 -9.92 0.99 -5.26
CA PRO A 102 -8.93 0.39 -6.14
C PRO A 102 -7.54 0.53 -5.54
N MET A 103 -6.64 -0.35 -5.94
CA MET A 103 -5.21 -0.26 -5.65
C MET A 103 -4.44 -0.83 -6.83
N VAL A 104 -3.38 -0.14 -7.24
CA VAL A 104 -2.40 -0.64 -8.20
C VAL A 104 -1.01 -0.44 -7.66
N SER A 105 -0.13 -1.39 -7.92
CA SER A 105 1.31 -1.30 -7.67
C SER A 105 2.06 -1.77 -8.90
N PHE A 106 2.88 -0.90 -9.47
CA PHE A 106 3.73 -1.20 -10.62
C PHE A 106 5.17 -0.90 -10.27
N MET A 107 6.05 -1.89 -10.42
CA MET A 107 7.41 -1.83 -9.90
C MET A 107 8.40 -2.63 -10.73
N ALA A 108 9.68 -2.30 -10.59
CA ALA A 108 10.79 -3.09 -11.11
C ALA A 108 11.95 -3.16 -10.13
N VAL A 109 12.64 -4.30 -10.15
CA VAL A 109 13.99 -4.47 -9.63
C VAL A 109 14.94 -4.54 -10.81
N CYS A 110 15.91 -3.64 -10.86
CA CYS A 110 16.98 -3.63 -11.82
C CYS A 110 18.22 -4.28 -11.19
N ILE A 111 18.83 -5.26 -11.88
CA ILE A 111 20.05 -5.94 -11.45
C ILE A 111 21.13 -5.64 -12.48
N MET A 112 22.23 -5.05 -12.03
CA MET A 112 23.39 -4.67 -12.85
C MET A 112 24.65 -5.40 -12.42
N GLU A 113 25.59 -5.50 -13.34
CA GLU A 113 26.93 -6.03 -13.08
C GLU A 113 27.99 -5.08 -13.65
N GLU A 114 29.00 -4.79 -12.84
CA GLU A 114 30.17 -4.02 -13.21
C GLU A 114 31.43 -4.63 -12.58
N ASN A 115 32.39 -5.06 -13.40
CA ASN A 115 33.66 -5.65 -12.95
C ASN A 115 33.49 -6.84 -11.98
N GLY A 116 32.53 -7.71 -12.23
CA GLY A 116 32.23 -8.87 -11.40
C GLY A 116 31.46 -8.56 -10.11
N LYS A 117 31.16 -7.28 -9.83
CA LYS A 117 30.27 -6.88 -8.73
C LYS A 117 28.84 -6.76 -9.22
N MET A 118 27.91 -7.33 -8.49
CA MET A 118 26.49 -7.20 -8.77
C MET A 118 25.81 -6.28 -7.76
N GLU A 119 24.96 -5.40 -8.26
CA GLU A 119 24.11 -4.53 -7.45
C GLU A 119 22.66 -4.56 -7.95
N ASN A 120 21.72 -4.28 -7.05
CA ASN A 120 20.33 -4.19 -7.41
C ASN A 120 19.67 -2.97 -6.79
N GLY A 121 18.74 -2.37 -7.54
CA GLY A 121 17.94 -1.25 -7.09
C GLY A 121 16.50 -1.46 -7.45
N TYR A 122 15.63 -0.84 -6.68
CA TYR A 122 14.18 -0.94 -6.78
C TYR A 122 13.55 0.40 -7.06
N ALA A 123 12.57 0.41 -7.95
CA ALA A 123 11.66 1.55 -8.13
C ALA A 123 10.23 1.06 -8.34
N GLY A 124 9.26 1.83 -7.88
CA GLY A 124 7.84 1.50 -8.05
C GLY A 124 6.93 2.64 -7.67
N ARG A 125 5.69 2.50 -8.11
CA ARG A 125 4.60 3.41 -7.81
C ARG A 125 3.36 2.61 -7.42
N SER A 126 2.68 3.08 -6.39
CA SER A 126 1.40 2.53 -5.95
C SER A 126 0.39 3.63 -5.79
N TYR A 127 -0.81 3.45 -6.36
CA TYR A 127 -1.88 4.45 -6.33
C TYR A 127 -3.25 3.80 -6.18
N ARG A 128 -4.19 4.62 -5.73
CA ARG A 128 -5.62 4.29 -5.74
C ARG A 128 -6.25 4.82 -7.03
N LYS A 129 -5.92 4.17 -8.14
CA LYS A 129 -6.41 4.48 -9.48
C LYS A 129 -6.77 3.20 -10.24
N GLY A 130 -7.54 3.32 -11.31
CA GLY A 130 -7.80 2.26 -12.26
C GLY A 130 -6.68 2.13 -13.31
N PHE A 131 -7.01 1.46 -14.42
CA PHE A 131 -6.04 1.17 -15.49
C PHE A 131 -5.52 2.44 -16.19
N GLU A 132 -6.23 3.55 -16.12
CA GLU A 132 -5.76 4.87 -16.57
C GLU A 132 -4.43 5.33 -15.92
N PHE A 133 -4.00 4.65 -14.84
CA PHE A 133 -2.69 4.86 -14.23
C PHE A 133 -1.54 4.38 -15.13
N MET A 134 -1.79 3.38 -15.97
CA MET A 134 -0.78 2.75 -16.82
C MET A 134 -0.48 3.64 -18.04
N THR A 135 0.53 4.48 -17.90
CA THR A 135 0.99 5.39 -18.95
C THR A 135 2.46 5.16 -19.29
N ASP A 136 2.89 5.60 -20.46
CA ASP A 136 4.29 5.55 -20.86
C ASP A 136 5.18 6.40 -19.95
N ASP A 137 4.66 7.50 -19.39
CA ASP A 137 5.37 8.33 -18.41
C ASP A 137 5.68 7.57 -17.12
N ILE A 138 4.73 6.78 -16.61
CA ILE A 138 4.94 5.94 -15.42
C ILE A 138 6.02 4.87 -15.70
N VAL A 139 6.00 4.26 -16.88
CA VAL A 139 7.05 3.32 -17.32
C VAL A 139 8.43 4.00 -17.31
N ASP A 140 8.53 5.18 -17.92
CA ASP A 140 9.78 5.94 -18.01
C ASP A 140 10.31 6.37 -16.64
N ILE A 141 9.45 6.85 -15.75
CA ILE A 141 9.81 7.25 -14.38
C ILE A 141 10.37 6.05 -13.60
N ILE A 142 9.67 4.92 -13.62
CA ILE A 142 10.09 3.71 -12.87
C ILE A 142 11.39 3.16 -13.46
N ALA A 143 11.52 3.11 -14.80
CA ALA A 143 12.71 2.61 -15.46
C ALA A 143 13.96 3.43 -15.10
N ARG A 144 13.91 4.77 -15.25
CA ARG A 144 15.02 5.66 -14.91
C ARG A 144 15.40 5.56 -13.44
N GLU A 145 14.42 5.61 -12.56
CA GLU A 145 14.66 5.55 -11.12
C GLU A 145 15.27 4.21 -10.70
N ALA A 146 14.84 3.08 -11.27
CA ALA A 146 15.41 1.77 -10.98
C ALA A 146 16.89 1.68 -11.43
N VAL A 147 17.19 2.21 -12.63
CA VAL A 147 18.56 2.26 -13.18
C VAL A 147 19.45 3.17 -12.34
N ASP A 148 19.01 4.39 -12.05
CA ASP A 148 19.79 5.38 -11.29
C ASP A 148 20.11 4.90 -9.87
N LYS A 149 19.11 4.32 -9.19
CA LYS A 149 19.28 3.74 -7.84
C LYS A 149 20.24 2.56 -7.82
N THR A 150 20.28 1.76 -8.89
CA THR A 150 21.22 0.64 -9.00
C THR A 150 22.62 1.14 -9.32
N ALA A 151 22.74 2.05 -10.30
CA ALA A 151 24.02 2.56 -10.77
C ALA A 151 24.82 3.29 -9.68
N ILE A 152 24.16 4.02 -8.79
CA ILE A 152 24.83 4.73 -7.70
C ILE A 152 25.49 3.79 -6.69
N LEU A 153 24.99 2.54 -6.55
CA LEU A 153 25.52 1.57 -5.59
C LEU A 153 26.94 1.11 -5.93
N PHE A 154 27.32 1.15 -7.20
CA PHE A 154 28.70 0.82 -7.60
C PHE A 154 29.72 1.86 -7.07
N LYS A 155 29.28 3.08 -6.80
CA LYS A 155 30.08 4.16 -6.23
C LYS A 155 29.88 4.33 -4.72
N ALA A 156 28.96 3.56 -4.12
CA ALA A 156 28.65 3.68 -2.71
C ALA A 156 29.82 3.21 -1.84
N VAL A 157 30.08 3.94 -0.77
CA VAL A 157 31.07 3.62 0.26
C VAL A 157 30.35 3.18 1.53
N LYS A 158 30.97 2.27 2.28
CA LYS A 158 30.43 1.87 3.59
C LYS A 158 30.66 3.00 4.60
N PRO A 159 29.59 3.53 5.23
CA PRO A 159 29.75 4.50 6.29
C PRO A 159 30.43 3.83 7.50
N LYS A 160 31.17 4.62 8.29
CA LYS A 160 31.68 4.15 9.58
C LYS A 160 30.52 4.09 10.57
N GLY A 161 30.42 2.99 11.31
CA GLY A 161 29.51 2.91 12.46
C GLY A 161 30.00 3.80 13.60
N GLY A 162 29.10 4.31 14.42
CA GLY A 162 29.43 5.12 15.59
C GLY A 162 28.29 6.09 15.96
N GLU A 163 28.50 6.80 17.05
CA GLU A 163 27.61 7.88 17.49
C GLU A 163 27.93 9.14 16.68
N MET A 164 26.90 9.69 16.02
CA MET A 164 27.06 10.88 15.18
C MET A 164 25.74 11.63 15.03
N PRO A 165 25.77 12.94 14.75
CA PRO A 165 24.57 13.68 14.37
C PRO A 165 23.98 13.11 13.07
N VAL A 166 22.67 12.92 13.04
CA VAL A 166 21.94 12.36 11.89
C VAL A 166 20.87 13.34 11.42
N VAL A 167 20.90 13.68 10.13
CA VAL A 167 19.83 14.42 9.47
C VAL A 167 18.95 13.44 8.73
N MET A 168 17.68 13.38 9.11
CA MET A 168 16.69 12.53 8.45
C MET A 168 15.96 13.32 7.36
N GLY A 169 16.18 12.92 6.10
CA GLY A 169 15.47 13.48 4.96
C GLY A 169 14.07 12.88 4.81
N ALA A 170 13.22 13.46 3.96
CA ALA A 170 11.92 12.90 3.63
C ALA A 170 12.07 11.54 2.92
N GLY A 171 11.18 10.59 3.23
CA GLY A 171 11.16 9.24 2.64
C GLY A 171 11.22 8.12 3.68
N GLY A 172 12.10 7.15 3.50
CA GLY A 172 12.23 5.98 4.36
C GLY A 172 12.54 6.29 5.84
N SER A 173 13.13 7.44 6.13
CA SER A 173 13.33 7.92 7.50
C SER A 173 12.02 8.17 8.27
N GLY A 174 10.92 8.43 7.55
CA GLY A 174 9.59 8.52 8.16
C GLY A 174 9.12 7.20 8.77
N ILE A 175 9.50 6.07 8.16
CA ILE A 175 9.23 4.74 8.70
C ILE A 175 10.04 4.52 9.97
N LEU A 176 11.31 4.90 9.98
CA LEU A 176 12.13 4.80 11.19
C LEU A 176 11.53 5.60 12.35
N LEU A 177 11.04 6.80 12.10
CA LEU A 177 10.36 7.63 13.11
C LEU A 177 9.06 6.97 13.58
N HIS A 178 8.28 6.40 12.65
CA HIS A 178 7.05 5.67 12.95
C HIS A 178 7.33 4.49 13.89
N GLU A 179 8.30 3.64 13.57
CA GLU A 179 8.65 2.47 14.39
C GLU A 179 9.28 2.85 15.75
N ALA A 180 10.14 3.87 15.75
CA ALA A 180 10.86 4.23 16.96
C ALA A 180 9.99 4.97 18.00
N ILE A 181 9.03 5.78 17.54
CA ILE A 181 8.25 6.69 18.41
C ILE A 181 6.75 6.54 18.14
N GLY A 182 6.32 6.44 16.86
CA GLY A 182 4.92 6.52 16.46
C GLY A 182 4.03 5.53 17.19
N HIS A 183 4.38 4.27 17.23
CA HIS A 183 3.62 3.23 17.92
C HIS A 183 3.48 3.50 19.43
N ALA A 184 4.49 4.09 20.05
CA ALA A 184 4.46 4.37 21.48
C ALA A 184 3.45 5.50 21.85
N PHE A 185 3.03 6.31 20.88
CA PHE A 185 2.02 7.36 21.04
C PHE A 185 0.61 6.93 20.63
N GLU A 186 0.40 5.70 20.18
CA GLU A 186 -0.94 5.23 19.84
C GLU A 186 -1.85 5.22 21.07
N ALA A 187 -3.08 5.69 20.88
CA ALA A 187 -4.03 5.91 21.97
C ALA A 187 -4.38 4.61 22.73
N ASP A 188 -4.43 3.48 22.05
CA ASP A 188 -4.76 2.20 22.67
C ASP A 188 -3.62 1.67 23.56
N PHE A 189 -2.35 1.83 23.15
CA PHE A 189 -1.20 1.48 23.99
C PHE A 189 -1.11 2.37 25.24
N ASN A 190 -1.34 3.66 25.09
CA ASN A 190 -1.33 4.60 26.20
C ASN A 190 -2.50 4.35 27.17
N ARG A 191 -3.71 4.12 26.63
CA ARG A 191 -4.89 3.77 27.43
C ARG A 191 -4.72 2.46 28.21
N LYS A 192 -4.09 1.46 27.63
CA LYS A 192 -3.78 0.17 28.29
C LYS A 192 -2.54 0.22 29.19
N ARG A 193 -1.87 1.36 29.25
CA ARG A 193 -0.63 1.56 30.01
C ARG A 193 0.49 0.60 29.65
N THR A 194 0.59 0.26 28.35
CA THR A 194 1.64 -0.59 27.80
C THR A 194 2.73 0.19 27.09
N SER A 195 2.51 1.48 26.79
CA SER A 195 3.52 2.39 26.26
C SER A 195 4.48 2.89 27.34
N LEU A 196 5.75 3.11 26.97
CA LEU A 196 6.73 3.80 27.81
C LEU A 196 6.37 5.29 28.07
N PHE A 197 5.47 5.87 27.28
CA PHE A 197 5.09 7.29 27.36
C PHE A 197 3.74 7.52 28.05
N CYS A 198 3.06 6.48 28.53
CA CYS A 198 1.72 6.59 29.08
C CYS A 198 1.60 7.53 30.31
N ASP A 199 2.69 7.78 31.02
CA ASP A 199 2.74 8.69 32.16
C ASP A 199 3.22 10.11 31.78
N LEU A 200 3.49 10.35 30.49
CA LEU A 200 3.96 11.63 29.94
C LEU A 200 2.90 12.36 29.10
N LEU A 201 1.71 11.77 28.95
CA LEU A 201 0.59 12.29 28.15
C LEU A 201 -0.56 12.75 29.04
#